data_e8e25e7a7967ba9e565993141e340c15
#
_entry.id   e8e25e7a7967ba9e565993141e340c15
#
_cell.length_a   1.000
_cell.length_b   1.000
_cell.length_c   1.000
_cell.angle_alpha   90.00
_cell.angle_beta   90.00
_cell.angle_gamma   90.00
#
_symmetry.space_group_name_H-M   'P 1'
#
loop_
_entity.id
_entity.type
_entity.pdbx_description
1 polymer ?
#
loop_
_entity_poly.entity_id
_entity_poly.type
_entity_poly.pdbx_seq_one_letter_code
_entity_poly.pdbx_strand_id
1 'polypeptide(L)'
;MVSVSIDCNAKTINVSLLPQTSFQFHHHHQFLSYPTLPPSNFKTGSPSQRSISLSNPSSTSASTSSIKRLVLASYGGERESPAKALRRVLELPGIHQGPACFDALSAKLVERAGFDFCFTTGFGISASRLGLPDTGFISYGEMVDQGQQITQSVSIPVIGDADNGYGNAMNVKRTVKGYIRAGFAGIILEDQISPKACGHTRGRKVVSREEAVMRIKAAVDARKETGSDIIIVARSDSRQAVSFDEALWRSQAFADAGADVLFIDALASKEEMKAFCEISPLVPKMANMLEGGGKTPILNPIELEDIGYKLVAYPLSLLGVSIQAMQDALTAIKGGRLPSPGSMPSFEEMKEILGFNAYYEEEKQYASTISQPSPQRGYYSAATTPYNIQRRSPDASGQSPRDPVVEVITPEVYGGYGADGSRGAFSGIWSRTLRVKITGRDGFEKLDVRIPAGFLEGITNIVPALGGVNIKELLNDAAEEVGGKQLLDFNDTMGDRIQVFLE
;
A
#
# COMPACT_ATOMS: atom_id res chain seq x y z
N MET A 1 15.17 -14.88 -24.02
CA MET A 1 15.23 -15.90 -22.95
C MET A 1 16.66 -16.37 -22.81
N VAL A 2 17.18 -16.34 -21.61
CA VAL A 2 18.53 -16.88 -21.31
C VAL A 2 18.31 -18.28 -20.76
N SER A 3 18.89 -19.30 -21.34
CA SER A 3 18.91 -20.64 -20.78
C SER A 3 20.27 -20.91 -20.16
N VAL A 4 20.25 -21.36 -18.91
CA VAL A 4 21.44 -21.78 -18.18
C VAL A 4 21.37 -23.29 -18.02
N SER A 5 22.35 -24.01 -18.54
CA SER A 5 22.50 -25.46 -18.29
C SER A 5 23.81 -25.71 -17.56
N ILE A 6 23.74 -26.56 -16.53
CA ILE A 6 24.87 -26.95 -15.72
C ILE A 6 25.19 -28.42 -16.04
N ASP A 7 26.42 -28.69 -16.44
CA ASP A 7 26.88 -30.07 -16.56
C ASP A 7 27.65 -30.44 -15.28
N CYS A 8 26.99 -31.26 -14.45
CA CYS A 8 27.52 -31.69 -13.15
C CYS A 8 28.77 -32.58 -13.25
N ASN A 9 29.07 -33.17 -14.41
CA ASN A 9 30.26 -34.00 -14.56
C ASN A 9 31.49 -33.24 -15.05
N ALA A 10 31.31 -32.06 -15.64
CA ALA A 10 32.43 -31.27 -16.22
C ALA A 10 32.77 -30.02 -15.39
N LYS A 11 32.05 -29.71 -14.31
CA LYS A 11 32.23 -28.49 -13.50
C LYS A 11 32.18 -27.19 -14.31
N THR A 12 31.42 -27.14 -15.40
CA THR A 12 31.33 -25.97 -16.27
C THR A 12 29.89 -25.51 -16.39
N ILE A 13 29.70 -24.18 -16.32
CA ILE A 13 28.42 -23.51 -16.53
C ILE A 13 28.45 -22.90 -17.93
N ASN A 14 27.53 -23.31 -18.80
CA ASN A 14 27.35 -22.72 -20.12
C ASN A 14 26.13 -21.81 -20.12
N VAL A 15 26.35 -20.53 -20.44
CA VAL A 15 25.28 -19.56 -20.66
C VAL A 15 25.18 -19.29 -22.14
N SER A 16 24.07 -19.66 -22.78
CA SER A 16 23.83 -19.36 -24.19
C SER A 16 22.65 -18.41 -24.36
N LEU A 17 22.86 -17.35 -25.13
CA LEU A 17 21.79 -16.47 -25.62
C LEU A 17 21.16 -17.10 -26.87
N LEU A 18 19.89 -17.40 -26.80
CA LEU A 18 19.13 -17.83 -27.99
C LEU A 18 18.86 -16.61 -28.89
N PRO A 19 19.03 -16.72 -30.22
CA PRO A 19 18.73 -15.64 -31.13
C PRO A 19 17.20 -15.34 -31.12
N GLN A 20 16.88 -14.06 -31.11
CA GLN A 20 15.49 -13.61 -31.27
C GLN A 20 15.03 -13.92 -32.69
N THR A 21 14.05 -14.80 -32.82
CA THR A 21 13.29 -14.95 -34.07
C THR A 21 12.40 -13.72 -34.24
N SER A 22 12.68 -12.95 -35.27
CA SER A 22 11.88 -11.82 -35.69
C SER A 22 10.53 -12.31 -36.24
N PHE A 23 9.44 -12.05 -35.52
CA PHE A 23 8.09 -12.13 -36.07
C PHE A 23 7.85 -10.90 -36.94
N GLN A 24 7.78 -11.08 -38.24
CA GLN A 24 7.28 -10.04 -39.16
C GLN A 24 5.75 -10.01 -39.07
N PHE A 25 5.22 -8.92 -38.54
CA PHE A 25 3.79 -8.59 -38.69
C PHE A 25 3.58 -7.92 -40.04
N HIS A 26 2.80 -8.57 -40.90
CA HIS A 26 2.26 -7.97 -42.10
C HIS A 26 1.14 -6.99 -41.71
N HIS A 27 1.40 -5.69 -41.84
CA HIS A 27 0.38 -4.68 -41.77
C HIS A 27 -0.33 -4.54 -43.13
N HIS A 28 -1.58 -4.98 -43.21
CA HIS A 28 -2.49 -4.54 -44.26
C HIS A 28 -3.03 -3.15 -43.90
N HIS A 29 -2.52 -2.12 -44.57
CA HIS A 29 -3.10 -0.78 -44.56
C HIS A 29 -4.25 -0.75 -45.56
N GLN A 30 -5.49 -0.67 -45.10
CA GLN A 30 -6.60 -0.15 -45.89
C GLN A 30 -6.73 1.35 -45.58
N PHE A 31 -6.43 2.18 -46.57
CA PHE A 31 -6.69 3.62 -46.55
C PHE A 31 -8.19 3.85 -46.75
N LEU A 32 -8.86 4.38 -45.75
CA LEU A 32 -10.17 5.01 -45.89
C LEU A 32 -9.94 6.54 -45.91
N SER A 33 -10.19 7.14 -47.07
CA SER A 33 -10.15 8.58 -47.34
C SER A 33 -11.38 9.26 -46.71
N TYR A 34 -11.17 10.26 -45.88
CA TYR A 34 -12.21 11.19 -45.41
C TYR A 34 -12.17 12.49 -46.22
N PRO A 35 -13.32 13.08 -46.54
CA PRO A 35 -13.38 14.33 -47.31
C PRO A 35 -13.04 15.55 -46.42
N THR A 36 -12.24 16.43 -46.97
CA THR A 36 -11.84 17.71 -46.41
C THR A 36 -12.99 18.74 -46.52
N LEU A 37 -13.31 19.39 -45.38
CA LEU A 37 -14.17 20.57 -45.34
C LEU A 37 -13.32 21.86 -45.43
N PRO A 38 -13.83 22.95 -46.04
CA PRO A 38 -13.07 24.15 -46.28
C PRO A 38 -12.94 25.04 -45.03
N PRO A 39 -11.94 25.96 -44.98
CA PRO A 39 -11.68 26.78 -43.82
C PRO A 39 -12.65 27.94 -43.70
N SER A 40 -13.28 28.15 -42.55
CA SER A 40 -14.05 29.33 -42.20
C SER A 40 -13.14 30.41 -41.61
N ASN A 41 -13.20 31.58 -42.21
CA ASN A 41 -12.56 32.81 -41.75
C ASN A 41 -13.10 33.27 -40.39
N PHE A 42 -12.24 33.35 -39.39
CA PHE A 42 -12.52 34.14 -38.18
C PHE A 42 -11.58 35.33 -38.06
N LYS A 43 -12.21 36.52 -37.98
CA LYS A 43 -11.55 37.79 -37.78
C LYS A 43 -10.93 37.89 -36.38
N THR A 44 -9.71 38.41 -36.35
CA THR A 44 -8.97 38.77 -35.15
C THR A 44 -9.61 39.99 -34.46
N GLY A 45 -10.07 39.81 -33.24
CA GLY A 45 -10.42 40.88 -32.31
C GLY A 45 -9.55 40.75 -31.06
N SER A 46 -8.73 41.79 -30.81
CA SER A 46 -7.86 41.87 -29.62
C SER A 46 -8.70 42.07 -28.36
N PRO A 47 -8.46 41.31 -27.25
CA PRO A 47 -9.03 41.69 -25.97
C PRO A 47 -8.06 42.58 -25.17
N SER A 48 -8.61 43.67 -24.68
CA SER A 48 -8.00 44.61 -23.74
C SER A 48 -7.61 43.94 -22.45
N GLN A 49 -6.39 44.24 -22.00
CA GLN A 49 -5.90 43.89 -20.67
C GLN A 49 -6.74 44.56 -19.58
N ARG A 50 -7.43 43.77 -18.77
CA ARG A 50 -7.85 44.18 -17.42
C ARG A 50 -6.99 43.45 -16.42
N SER A 51 -6.14 44.18 -15.74
CA SER A 51 -5.38 43.76 -14.57
C SER A 51 -6.33 43.55 -13.41
N ILE A 52 -6.46 42.29 -12.97
CA ILE A 52 -7.08 41.97 -11.69
C ILE A 52 -5.96 41.82 -10.67
N SER A 53 -5.89 42.74 -9.71
CA SER A 53 -5.02 42.67 -8.53
C SER A 53 -5.52 41.57 -7.62
N LEU A 54 -4.76 40.48 -7.51
CA LEU A 54 -4.94 39.47 -6.48
C LEU A 54 -4.33 39.98 -5.15
N SER A 55 -5.23 40.39 -4.25
CA SER A 55 -4.86 40.56 -2.84
C SER A 55 -4.60 39.19 -2.20
N ASN A 56 -3.41 38.99 -1.67
CA ASN A 56 -3.04 37.84 -0.87
C ASN A 56 -3.98 37.72 0.34
N PRO A 57 -4.61 36.56 0.59
CA PRO A 57 -5.15 36.27 1.89
C PRO A 57 -4.00 35.81 2.79
N SER A 58 -3.87 36.50 3.88
CA SER A 58 -2.96 36.22 5.00
C SER A 58 -3.09 34.77 5.47
N SER A 59 -1.94 34.10 5.56
CA SER A 59 -1.75 32.80 6.20
C SER A 59 -2.24 32.82 7.66
N THR A 60 -3.36 32.16 7.95
CA THR A 60 -3.79 31.89 9.32
C THR A 60 -4.05 30.39 9.50
N SER A 61 -3.11 29.72 10.20
CA SER A 61 -3.32 28.68 11.20
C SER A 61 -4.28 27.51 10.88
N ALA A 62 -4.00 26.71 9.84
CA ALA A 62 -4.61 25.39 9.69
C ALA A 62 -3.70 24.23 10.20
N SER A 63 -2.42 24.49 10.48
CA SER A 63 -1.45 23.43 10.82
C SER A 63 -1.48 22.98 12.28
N THR A 64 -2.09 23.76 13.19
CA THR A 64 -2.08 23.45 14.63
C THR A 64 -3.19 22.50 15.08
N SER A 65 -4.23 22.28 14.28
CA SER A 65 -5.34 21.40 14.68
C SER A 65 -5.04 19.90 14.44
N SER A 66 -4.28 19.55 13.40
CA SER A 66 -3.93 18.17 13.10
C SER A 66 -2.86 17.61 14.06
N ILE A 67 -1.87 18.43 14.42
CA ILE A 67 -0.85 18.03 15.41
C ILE A 67 -1.47 17.90 16.81
N LYS A 68 -2.42 18.74 17.18
CA LYS A 68 -3.14 18.60 18.46
C LYS A 68 -4.01 17.34 18.51
N ARG A 69 -4.56 16.86 17.37
CA ARG A 69 -5.30 15.60 17.33
C ARG A 69 -4.39 14.37 17.54
N LEU A 70 -3.18 14.35 16.99
CA LEU A 70 -2.22 13.26 17.22
C LEU A 70 -1.73 13.20 18.68
N VAL A 71 -1.46 14.36 19.30
CA VAL A 71 -0.97 14.43 20.70
C VAL A 71 -2.08 14.14 21.71
N LEU A 72 -3.34 14.50 21.44
CA LEU A 72 -4.48 14.17 22.30
C LEU A 72 -4.89 12.70 22.28
N ALA A 73 -4.46 11.93 21.26
CA ALA A 73 -4.66 10.48 21.19
C ALA A 73 -3.80 9.68 22.19
N SER A 74 -2.84 10.32 22.87
CA SER A 74 -1.93 9.67 23.82
C SER A 74 -2.40 9.70 25.28
N TYR A 75 -3.48 10.40 25.60
CA TYR A 75 -4.02 10.47 26.95
C TYR A 75 -5.44 9.89 27.04
N GLY A 76 -5.54 8.61 27.42
CA GLY A 76 -6.62 7.98 28.23
C GLY A 76 -8.10 8.18 27.88
N GLY A 77 -8.47 8.73 26.71
CA GLY A 77 -9.83 8.73 26.20
C GLY A 77 -10.05 7.50 25.31
N GLU A 78 -11.16 6.77 25.49
CA GLU A 78 -11.54 5.71 24.54
C GLU A 78 -11.54 6.31 23.12
N ARG A 79 -10.65 5.81 22.25
CA ARG A 79 -10.64 6.22 20.85
C ARG A 79 -12.00 5.83 20.25
N GLU A 80 -12.71 6.80 19.71
CA GLU A 80 -13.92 6.54 18.93
C GLU A 80 -13.58 5.52 17.82
N SER A 81 -14.40 4.48 17.64
CA SER A 81 -14.16 3.52 16.57
C SER A 81 -14.27 4.20 15.21
N PRO A 82 -13.47 3.76 14.20
CA PRO A 82 -13.55 4.32 12.84
C PRO A 82 -14.98 4.29 12.28
N ALA A 83 -15.74 3.25 12.59
CA ALA A 83 -17.12 3.11 12.16
C ALA A 83 -18.05 4.17 12.79
N LYS A 84 -17.88 4.48 14.08
CA LYS A 84 -18.62 5.57 14.73
C LYS A 84 -18.29 6.93 14.12
N ALA A 85 -17.00 7.16 13.81
CA ALA A 85 -16.60 8.39 13.12
C ALA A 85 -17.27 8.53 11.75
N LEU A 86 -17.37 7.46 10.97
CA LEU A 86 -18.09 7.47 9.68
C LEU A 86 -19.59 7.66 9.86
N ARG A 87 -20.24 7.06 10.88
CA ARG A 87 -21.65 7.30 11.18
C ARG A 87 -21.91 8.77 11.48
N ARG A 88 -21.03 9.40 12.24
CA ARG A 88 -21.13 10.85 12.50
C ARG A 88 -21.02 11.67 11.21
N VAL A 89 -20.14 11.31 10.26
CA VAL A 89 -20.07 11.95 8.94
C VAL A 89 -21.40 11.81 8.20
N LEU A 90 -22.05 10.65 8.26
CA LEU A 90 -23.36 10.43 7.63
C LEU A 90 -24.50 11.27 8.28
N GLU A 91 -24.37 11.64 9.55
CA GLU A 91 -25.34 12.46 10.27
C GLU A 91 -25.15 13.97 10.04
N LEU A 92 -23.94 14.41 9.71
CA LEU A 92 -23.68 15.83 9.41
C LEU A 92 -24.45 16.30 8.18
N PRO A 93 -24.88 17.58 8.12
CA PRO A 93 -25.54 18.12 6.93
C PRO A 93 -24.60 18.14 5.74
N GLY A 94 -25.16 18.25 4.54
CA GLY A 94 -24.43 18.39 3.30
C GLY A 94 -23.94 17.06 2.71
N ILE A 95 -23.23 17.17 1.60
CA ILE A 95 -22.58 16.06 0.91
C ILE A 95 -21.11 15.96 1.31
N HIS A 96 -20.62 14.73 1.54
CA HIS A 96 -19.24 14.48 1.93
C HIS A 96 -18.46 13.82 0.80
N GLN A 97 -17.27 14.36 0.52
CA GLN A 97 -16.41 13.93 -0.57
C GLN A 97 -15.36 12.96 -0.07
N GLY A 98 -15.22 11.80 -0.73
CA GLY A 98 -14.22 10.78 -0.43
C GLY A 98 -13.37 10.48 -1.68
N PRO A 99 -12.18 11.07 -1.82
CA PRO A 99 -11.22 10.62 -2.80
C PRO A 99 -10.78 9.18 -2.53
N ALA A 100 -10.54 8.42 -3.59
CA ALA A 100 -10.02 7.07 -3.46
C ALA A 100 -8.52 7.06 -3.20
N CYS A 101 -8.10 6.27 -2.23
CA CYS A 101 -6.71 5.93 -1.99
C CYS A 101 -6.44 4.45 -2.38
N PHE A 102 -5.18 4.12 -2.61
CA PHE A 102 -4.77 2.78 -2.99
C PHE A 102 -3.53 2.29 -2.22
N ASP A 103 -2.91 3.19 -1.45
CA ASP A 103 -1.79 2.90 -0.55
C ASP A 103 -1.77 3.88 0.65
N ALA A 104 -0.86 3.64 1.59
CA ALA A 104 -0.71 4.47 2.78
C ALA A 104 -0.34 5.92 2.47
N LEU A 105 0.44 6.17 1.40
CA LEU A 105 0.85 7.52 1.02
C LEU A 105 -0.32 8.31 0.44
N SER A 106 -1.08 7.74 -0.49
CA SER A 106 -2.26 8.39 -1.05
C SER A 106 -3.31 8.67 0.02
N ALA A 107 -3.51 7.76 0.99
CA ALA A 107 -4.41 7.98 2.13
C ALA A 107 -3.97 9.16 3.01
N LYS A 108 -2.67 9.24 3.35
CA LYS A 108 -2.12 10.40 4.10
C LYS A 108 -2.33 11.71 3.37
N LEU A 109 -2.17 11.73 2.05
CA LEU A 109 -2.39 12.94 1.27
C LEU A 109 -3.86 13.37 1.25
N VAL A 110 -4.81 12.42 1.21
CA VAL A 110 -6.24 12.71 1.37
C VAL A 110 -6.53 13.32 2.74
N GLU A 111 -6.03 12.73 3.83
CA GLU A 111 -6.20 13.29 5.17
C GLU A 111 -5.57 14.68 5.31
N ARG A 112 -4.35 14.89 4.79
CA ARG A 112 -3.70 16.22 4.80
C ARG A 112 -4.47 17.27 4.02
N ALA A 113 -5.18 16.89 2.98
CA ALA A 113 -6.05 17.78 2.20
C ALA A 113 -7.32 18.18 2.96
N GLY A 114 -7.62 17.55 4.10
CA GLY A 114 -8.72 17.91 5.00
C GLY A 114 -10.04 17.22 4.67
N PHE A 115 -10.04 16.10 3.95
CA PHE A 115 -11.24 15.31 3.70
C PHE A 115 -11.69 14.58 4.98
N ASP A 116 -13.02 14.45 5.15
CA ASP A 116 -13.64 13.83 6.33
C ASP A 116 -13.53 12.30 6.32
N PHE A 117 -13.36 11.69 5.15
CA PHE A 117 -13.18 10.27 4.94
C PHE A 117 -12.47 10.01 3.61
N CYS A 118 -12.00 8.79 3.42
CA CYS A 118 -11.56 8.27 2.13
C CYS A 118 -12.13 6.88 1.90
N PHE A 119 -11.95 6.36 0.68
CA PHE A 119 -12.27 4.96 0.43
C PHE A 119 -11.15 4.29 -0.36
N THR A 120 -11.06 2.96 -0.28
CA THR A 120 -10.13 2.22 -1.10
C THR A 120 -10.76 1.89 -2.45
N THR A 121 -9.98 1.95 -3.51
CA THR A 121 -10.43 1.54 -4.84
C THR A 121 -9.77 0.22 -5.24
N GLY A 122 -10.57 -0.80 -5.55
CA GLY A 122 -10.07 -2.08 -6.07
C GLY A 122 -9.25 -1.88 -7.33
N PHE A 123 -9.68 -0.95 -8.21
CA PHE A 123 -8.94 -0.59 -9.41
C PHE A 123 -7.53 -0.04 -9.09
N GLY A 124 -7.45 0.91 -8.16
CA GLY A 124 -6.17 1.51 -7.76
C GLY A 124 -5.25 0.51 -7.05
N ILE A 125 -5.80 -0.33 -6.18
CA ILE A 125 -5.03 -1.37 -5.48
C ILE A 125 -4.55 -2.44 -6.46
N SER A 126 -5.38 -2.92 -7.40
CA SER A 126 -4.97 -3.87 -8.43
C SER A 126 -3.85 -3.29 -9.31
N ALA A 127 -3.97 -2.02 -9.71
CA ALA A 127 -2.96 -1.32 -10.50
C ALA A 127 -1.63 -1.14 -9.74
N SER A 128 -1.68 -0.67 -8.48
CA SER A 128 -0.47 -0.36 -7.72
C SER A 128 0.24 -1.60 -7.18
N ARG A 129 -0.51 -2.62 -6.75
CA ARG A 129 0.05 -3.82 -6.12
C ARG A 129 0.44 -4.90 -7.12
N LEU A 130 -0.34 -5.07 -8.19
CA LEU A 130 -0.16 -6.13 -9.17
C LEU A 130 0.29 -5.62 -10.55
N GLY A 131 0.09 -4.34 -10.86
CA GLY A 131 0.24 -3.83 -12.23
C GLY A 131 -0.76 -4.43 -13.21
N LEU A 132 -1.90 -4.94 -12.71
CA LEU A 132 -2.90 -5.67 -13.48
C LEU A 132 -4.27 -4.97 -13.46
N PRO A 133 -5.14 -5.26 -14.46
CA PRO A 133 -6.49 -4.72 -14.50
C PRO A 133 -7.34 -5.25 -13.34
N ASP A 134 -8.32 -4.45 -12.93
CA ASP A 134 -9.27 -4.77 -11.86
C ASP A 134 -10.38 -5.72 -12.37
N THR A 135 -10.05 -7.00 -12.49
CA THR A 135 -10.93 -8.06 -13.02
C THR A 135 -10.91 -9.32 -12.16
N GLY A 136 -10.83 -9.14 -10.85
CA GLY A 136 -10.85 -10.24 -9.88
C GLY A 136 -9.50 -10.96 -9.73
N PHE A 137 -8.38 -10.34 -10.15
CA PHE A 137 -7.05 -10.88 -9.91
C PHE A 137 -6.61 -10.70 -8.47
N ILE A 138 -6.93 -9.56 -7.87
CA ILE A 138 -6.56 -9.30 -6.48
C ILE A 138 -7.40 -10.17 -5.54
N SER A 139 -6.73 -10.84 -4.62
CA SER A 139 -7.37 -11.71 -3.65
C SER A 139 -7.89 -10.97 -2.42
N TYR A 140 -8.81 -11.60 -1.69
CA TYR A 140 -9.24 -11.13 -0.37
C TYR A 140 -8.07 -10.80 0.58
N GLY A 141 -7.05 -11.67 0.61
CA GLY A 141 -5.90 -11.47 1.51
C GLY A 141 -5.09 -10.24 1.17
N GLU A 142 -4.85 -10.01 -0.12
CA GLU A 142 -4.14 -8.82 -0.61
C GLU A 142 -4.92 -7.52 -0.35
N MET A 143 -6.25 -7.55 -0.53
CA MET A 143 -7.10 -6.39 -0.23
C MET A 143 -7.12 -6.06 1.26
N VAL A 144 -7.21 -7.06 2.15
CA VAL A 144 -7.17 -6.85 3.59
C VAL A 144 -5.81 -6.33 4.05
N ASP A 145 -4.72 -6.90 3.54
CA ASP A 145 -3.35 -6.48 3.86
C ASP A 145 -3.10 -5.02 3.44
N GLN A 146 -3.43 -4.67 2.19
CA GLN A 146 -3.33 -3.30 1.70
C GLN A 146 -4.22 -2.35 2.49
N GLY A 147 -5.45 -2.78 2.77
CA GLY A 147 -6.40 -2.01 3.55
C GLY A 147 -5.92 -1.73 4.96
N GLN A 148 -5.31 -2.70 5.62
CA GLN A 148 -4.73 -2.52 6.96
C GLN A 148 -3.60 -1.47 6.97
N GLN A 149 -2.73 -1.48 5.96
CA GLN A 149 -1.69 -0.46 5.83
C GLN A 149 -2.29 0.95 5.64
N ILE A 150 -3.37 1.05 4.85
CA ILE A 150 -4.09 2.31 4.65
C ILE A 150 -4.74 2.78 5.94
N THR A 151 -5.54 1.95 6.60
CA THR A 151 -6.29 2.34 7.82
C THR A 151 -5.38 2.71 8.99
N GLN A 152 -4.19 2.08 9.08
CA GLN A 152 -3.19 2.40 10.09
C GLN A 152 -2.43 3.70 9.82
N SER A 153 -2.44 4.19 8.58
CA SER A 153 -1.69 5.38 8.18
C SER A 153 -2.44 6.69 8.41
N VAL A 154 -3.76 6.64 8.65
CA VAL A 154 -4.65 7.80 8.78
C VAL A 154 -5.56 7.70 10.00
N SER A 155 -6.09 8.84 10.43
CA SER A 155 -7.08 8.93 11.51
C SER A 155 -8.52 9.12 11.00
N ILE A 156 -8.69 9.55 9.76
CA ILE A 156 -10.01 9.65 9.13
C ILE A 156 -10.58 8.27 8.81
N PRO A 157 -11.92 8.10 8.87
CA PRO A 157 -12.56 6.83 8.53
C PRO A 157 -12.33 6.42 7.08
N VAL A 158 -12.07 5.13 6.85
CA VAL A 158 -11.82 4.54 5.54
C VAL A 158 -12.95 3.56 5.19
N ILE A 159 -13.56 3.72 4.01
CA ILE A 159 -14.51 2.75 3.45
C ILE A 159 -13.71 1.80 2.53
N GLY A 160 -13.76 0.50 2.80
CA GLY A 160 -13.03 -0.51 2.02
C GLY A 160 -13.85 -1.06 0.85
N ASP A 161 -13.27 -1.10 -0.34
CA ASP A 161 -13.81 -1.88 -1.46
C ASP A 161 -13.59 -3.37 -1.17
N ALA A 162 -14.67 -4.15 -1.09
CA ALA A 162 -14.62 -5.57 -0.82
C ALA A 162 -15.17 -6.41 -1.99
N ASP A 163 -15.17 -5.82 -3.18
CA ASP A 163 -15.64 -6.51 -4.37
C ASP A 163 -17.01 -7.20 -4.14
N ASN A 164 -17.17 -8.40 -4.62
CA ASN A 164 -18.37 -9.21 -4.42
C ASN A 164 -18.39 -10.04 -3.11
N GLY A 165 -17.48 -9.73 -2.17
CA GLY A 165 -17.33 -10.47 -0.91
C GLY A 165 -16.54 -11.77 -1.04
N TYR A 166 -15.91 -12.02 -2.19
CA TYR A 166 -15.00 -13.14 -2.51
C TYR A 166 -15.66 -14.53 -2.40
N GLY A 167 -16.95 -14.63 -2.72
CA GLY A 167 -17.65 -15.89 -2.79
C GLY A 167 -19.11 -15.83 -2.34
N ASN A 168 -19.58 -16.87 -1.64
CA ASN A 168 -20.96 -16.97 -1.15
C ASN A 168 -21.17 -16.19 0.16
N ALA A 169 -22.38 -16.24 0.75
CA ALA A 169 -22.73 -15.56 1.99
C ALA A 169 -21.76 -15.84 3.16
N MET A 170 -21.20 -17.05 3.26
CA MET A 170 -20.22 -17.39 4.31
C MET A 170 -18.86 -16.72 4.07
N ASN A 171 -18.45 -16.57 2.80
CA ASN A 171 -17.27 -15.79 2.44
C ASN A 171 -17.48 -14.31 2.76
N VAL A 172 -18.67 -13.76 2.48
CA VAL A 172 -19.02 -12.39 2.86
C VAL A 172 -18.89 -12.18 4.37
N LYS A 173 -19.41 -13.09 5.21
CA LYS A 173 -19.23 -13.00 6.67
C LYS A 173 -17.75 -12.97 7.07
N ARG A 174 -16.91 -13.82 6.47
CA ARG A 174 -15.46 -13.81 6.68
C ARG A 174 -14.83 -12.49 6.25
N THR A 175 -15.23 -11.97 5.10
CA THR A 175 -14.73 -10.71 4.54
C THR A 175 -15.04 -9.55 5.44
N VAL A 176 -16.29 -9.38 5.87
CA VAL A 176 -16.69 -8.32 6.80
C VAL A 176 -15.89 -8.38 8.11
N LYS A 177 -15.75 -9.57 8.70
CA LYS A 177 -14.94 -9.76 9.92
C LYS A 177 -13.47 -9.42 9.72
N GLY A 178 -12.91 -9.70 8.54
CA GLY A 178 -11.54 -9.32 8.17
C GLY A 178 -11.37 -7.82 8.05
N TYR A 179 -12.30 -7.14 7.38
CA TYR A 179 -12.29 -5.68 7.22
C TYR A 179 -12.44 -4.95 8.55
N ILE A 180 -13.31 -5.44 9.45
CA ILE A 180 -13.41 -4.91 10.81
C ILE A 180 -12.05 -4.97 11.53
N ARG A 181 -11.35 -6.13 11.47
CA ARG A 181 -10.03 -6.31 12.10
C ARG A 181 -8.95 -5.46 11.46
N ALA A 182 -9.04 -5.22 10.15
CA ALA A 182 -8.14 -4.34 9.42
C ALA A 182 -8.37 -2.84 9.72
N GLY A 183 -9.41 -2.49 10.50
CA GLY A 183 -9.67 -1.11 10.95
C GLY A 183 -10.56 -0.28 10.01
N PHE A 184 -11.24 -0.89 9.06
CA PHE A 184 -12.17 -0.19 8.19
C PHE A 184 -13.39 0.35 8.94
N ALA A 185 -13.83 1.54 8.56
CA ALA A 185 -15.04 2.18 9.05
C ALA A 185 -16.30 1.71 8.32
N GLY A 186 -16.16 1.38 7.06
CA GLY A 186 -17.22 0.88 6.20
C GLY A 186 -16.70 -0.11 5.17
N ILE A 187 -17.61 -0.83 4.53
CA ILE A 187 -17.30 -1.82 3.50
C ILE A 187 -18.28 -1.69 2.33
N ILE A 188 -17.77 -1.66 1.10
CA ILE A 188 -18.58 -1.71 -0.12
C ILE A 188 -18.67 -3.18 -0.56
N LEU A 189 -19.90 -3.67 -0.72
CA LEU A 189 -20.18 -5.03 -1.22
C LEU A 189 -21.07 -4.95 -2.44
N GLU A 190 -20.65 -5.59 -3.53
CA GLU A 190 -21.37 -5.58 -4.80
C GLU A 190 -22.02 -6.94 -5.12
N ASP A 191 -23.04 -6.89 -5.99
CA ASP A 191 -23.81 -8.04 -6.41
C ASP A 191 -23.26 -8.77 -7.65
N GLN A 192 -22.01 -8.49 -8.05
CA GLN A 192 -21.38 -9.18 -9.19
C GLN A 192 -21.09 -10.66 -8.89
N ILE A 193 -21.06 -11.48 -9.96
CA ILE A 193 -20.51 -12.84 -9.89
C ILE A 193 -19.00 -12.80 -9.73
N SER A 194 -18.38 -13.92 -9.34
CA SER A 194 -16.91 -14.08 -9.34
C SER A 194 -16.49 -14.89 -10.59
N PRO A 195 -15.41 -14.49 -11.31
CA PRO A 195 -14.65 -13.26 -11.12
C PRO A 195 -15.46 -12.02 -11.53
N LYS A 196 -15.22 -10.89 -10.83
CA LYS A 196 -15.89 -9.63 -11.16
C LYS A 196 -15.36 -9.03 -12.47
N ALA A 197 -16.14 -8.15 -13.08
CA ALA A 197 -15.66 -7.23 -14.10
C ALA A 197 -15.50 -5.82 -13.51
N CYS A 198 -14.51 -5.07 -13.98
CA CYS A 198 -14.33 -3.68 -13.56
C CYS A 198 -15.60 -2.86 -13.87
N GLY A 199 -15.94 -1.93 -12.98
CA GLY A 199 -17.01 -0.95 -13.19
C GLY A 199 -16.85 -0.23 -14.53
N HIS A 200 -17.92 0.18 -15.19
CA HIS A 200 -17.92 0.89 -16.47
C HIS A 200 -17.29 0.14 -17.68
N THR A 201 -16.79 -1.10 -17.51
CA THR A 201 -16.31 -1.95 -18.61
C THR A 201 -17.42 -2.87 -19.13
N ARG A 202 -17.06 -3.78 -20.08
CA ARG A 202 -17.99 -4.75 -20.66
C ARG A 202 -18.01 -6.06 -19.86
N GLY A 203 -19.10 -6.83 -20.01
CA GLY A 203 -19.15 -8.23 -19.53
C GLY A 203 -19.58 -8.37 -18.07
N ARG A 204 -20.13 -7.34 -17.44
CA ARG A 204 -20.73 -7.44 -16.10
C ARG A 204 -21.82 -8.49 -16.07
N LYS A 205 -21.81 -9.27 -15.00
CA LYS A 205 -22.86 -10.22 -14.66
C LYS A 205 -23.10 -10.10 -13.15
N VAL A 206 -24.36 -10.20 -12.77
CA VAL A 206 -24.77 -10.16 -11.35
C VAL A 206 -25.36 -11.50 -10.95
N VAL A 207 -25.30 -11.80 -9.66
CA VAL A 207 -25.93 -12.98 -9.06
C VAL A 207 -27.45 -12.82 -9.04
N SER A 208 -28.18 -13.88 -8.69
CA SER A 208 -29.64 -13.82 -8.53
C SER A 208 -30.05 -12.77 -7.47
N ARG A 209 -31.31 -12.35 -7.48
CA ARG A 209 -31.86 -11.41 -6.48
C ARG A 209 -31.69 -11.96 -5.07
N GLU A 210 -32.02 -13.22 -4.89
CA GLU A 210 -31.96 -13.91 -3.60
C GLU A 210 -30.54 -13.95 -3.07
N GLU A 211 -29.57 -14.31 -3.90
CA GLU A 211 -28.15 -14.35 -3.51
C GLU A 211 -27.63 -12.94 -3.18
N ALA A 212 -27.96 -11.92 -3.96
CA ALA A 212 -27.56 -10.55 -3.71
C ALA A 212 -28.05 -10.07 -2.35
N VAL A 213 -29.34 -10.28 -2.03
CA VAL A 213 -29.94 -9.93 -0.73
C VAL A 213 -29.30 -10.75 0.40
N MET A 214 -29.04 -12.04 0.18
CA MET A 214 -28.40 -12.90 1.20
C MET A 214 -26.96 -12.46 1.52
N ARG A 215 -26.23 -11.93 0.56
CA ARG A 215 -24.88 -11.36 0.81
C ARG A 215 -24.97 -10.16 1.76
N ILE A 216 -25.93 -9.24 1.56
CA ILE A 216 -26.12 -8.09 2.45
C ILE A 216 -26.57 -8.54 3.85
N LYS A 217 -27.52 -9.48 3.96
CA LYS A 217 -27.91 -10.06 5.25
C LYS A 217 -26.71 -10.69 5.97
N ALA A 218 -25.88 -11.45 5.26
CA ALA A 218 -24.69 -12.06 5.82
C ALA A 218 -23.68 -11.01 6.33
N ALA A 219 -23.53 -9.89 5.64
CA ALA A 219 -22.70 -8.77 6.09
C ALA A 219 -23.26 -8.13 7.37
N VAL A 220 -24.56 -7.88 7.42
CA VAL A 220 -25.24 -7.34 8.61
C VAL A 220 -25.13 -8.30 9.81
N ASP A 221 -25.28 -9.60 9.57
CA ASP A 221 -25.12 -10.60 10.63
C ASP A 221 -23.66 -10.67 11.13
N ALA A 222 -22.67 -10.62 10.24
CA ALA A 222 -21.26 -10.57 10.64
C ALA A 222 -20.95 -9.34 11.50
N ARG A 223 -21.51 -8.18 11.16
CA ARG A 223 -21.44 -6.95 11.96
C ARG A 223 -22.01 -7.17 13.36
N LYS A 224 -23.23 -7.71 13.47
CA LYS A 224 -23.87 -8.01 14.75
C LYS A 224 -23.06 -9.00 15.59
N GLU A 225 -22.58 -10.08 14.98
CA GLU A 225 -21.79 -11.12 15.65
C GLU A 225 -20.46 -10.60 16.23
N THR A 226 -19.89 -9.57 15.63
CA THR A 226 -18.63 -8.96 16.09
C THR A 226 -18.85 -7.81 17.07
N GLY A 227 -20.08 -7.34 17.27
CA GLY A 227 -20.38 -6.13 18.03
C GLY A 227 -19.83 -4.85 17.38
N SER A 228 -19.51 -4.89 16.08
CA SER A 228 -18.97 -3.75 15.35
C SER A 228 -20.08 -2.84 14.84
N ASP A 229 -19.73 -1.56 14.64
CA ASP A 229 -20.59 -0.55 14.01
C ASP A 229 -20.27 -0.31 12.54
N ILE A 230 -19.49 -1.19 11.87
CA ILE A 230 -19.06 -1.02 10.49
C ILE A 230 -20.23 -0.70 9.55
N ILE A 231 -20.05 0.30 8.70
CA ILE A 231 -21.05 0.73 7.71
C ILE A 231 -21.07 -0.26 6.55
N ILE A 232 -22.25 -0.75 6.18
CA ILE A 232 -22.46 -1.62 5.02
C ILE A 232 -22.98 -0.76 3.86
N VAL A 233 -22.12 -0.53 2.86
CA VAL A 233 -22.47 0.12 1.60
C VAL A 233 -22.85 -0.98 0.61
N ALA A 234 -24.12 -1.10 0.31
CA ALA A 234 -24.62 -2.10 -0.64
C ALA A 234 -24.62 -1.55 -2.06
N ARG A 235 -23.75 -2.12 -2.90
CA ARG A 235 -23.58 -1.73 -4.29
C ARG A 235 -24.32 -2.68 -5.22
N SER A 236 -25.05 -2.12 -6.21
CA SER A 236 -25.59 -2.90 -7.31
C SER A 236 -24.94 -2.51 -8.64
N ASP A 237 -24.55 -3.52 -9.39
CA ASP A 237 -24.03 -3.43 -10.76
C ASP A 237 -25.06 -3.85 -11.80
N SER A 238 -26.29 -4.15 -11.36
CA SER A 238 -27.37 -4.66 -12.21
C SER A 238 -27.89 -3.66 -13.23
N ARG A 239 -27.66 -2.35 -13.04
CA ARG A 239 -28.01 -1.33 -14.03
C ARG A 239 -27.39 -1.62 -15.40
N GLN A 240 -26.13 -2.05 -15.44
CA GLN A 240 -25.45 -2.40 -16.69
C GLN A 240 -25.62 -3.87 -17.08
N ALA A 241 -25.77 -4.75 -16.09
CA ALA A 241 -25.87 -6.19 -16.34
C ALA A 241 -27.27 -6.60 -16.78
N VAL A 242 -28.31 -5.91 -16.33
CA VAL A 242 -29.73 -6.25 -16.58
C VAL A 242 -30.51 -5.01 -17.03
N SER A 243 -30.90 -4.13 -16.08
CA SER A 243 -31.67 -2.91 -16.34
C SER A 243 -31.58 -1.93 -15.18
N PHE A 244 -32.06 -0.71 -15.41
CA PHE A 244 -32.17 0.31 -14.36
C PHE A 244 -33.24 -0.10 -13.31
N ASP A 245 -34.40 -0.60 -13.77
CA ASP A 245 -35.47 -1.06 -12.85
C ASP A 245 -34.98 -2.19 -11.94
N GLU A 246 -34.15 -3.09 -12.45
CA GLU A 246 -33.54 -4.14 -11.63
C GLU A 246 -32.62 -3.55 -10.55
N ALA A 247 -31.87 -2.52 -10.87
CA ALA A 247 -30.99 -1.86 -9.90
C ALA A 247 -31.82 -1.13 -8.82
N LEU A 248 -32.90 -0.48 -9.16
CA LEU A 248 -33.82 0.14 -8.21
C LEU A 248 -34.45 -0.91 -7.27
N TRP A 249 -34.93 -2.02 -7.83
CA TRP A 249 -35.49 -3.12 -7.04
C TRP A 249 -34.47 -3.67 -6.04
N ARG A 250 -33.24 -3.93 -6.49
CA ARG A 250 -32.16 -4.45 -5.63
C ARG A 250 -31.79 -3.44 -4.53
N SER A 251 -31.72 -2.16 -4.87
CA SER A 251 -31.42 -1.11 -3.88
C SER A 251 -32.46 -1.08 -2.78
N GLN A 252 -33.76 -1.18 -3.12
CA GLN A 252 -34.82 -1.30 -2.10
C GLN A 252 -34.62 -2.55 -1.25
N ALA A 253 -34.39 -3.70 -1.87
CA ALA A 253 -34.20 -4.95 -1.14
C ALA A 253 -32.92 -4.95 -0.25
N PHE A 254 -31.89 -4.24 -0.64
CA PHE A 254 -30.68 -4.04 0.18
C PHE A 254 -30.95 -3.15 1.39
N ALA A 255 -31.75 -2.09 1.23
CA ALA A 255 -32.20 -1.27 2.36
C ALA A 255 -32.99 -2.12 3.35
N ASP A 256 -33.95 -2.91 2.87
CA ASP A 256 -34.76 -3.81 3.69
C ASP A 256 -33.91 -4.91 4.38
N ALA A 257 -32.79 -5.30 3.77
CA ALA A 257 -31.84 -6.23 4.36
C ALA A 257 -30.92 -5.60 5.43
N GLY A 258 -30.95 -4.27 5.60
CA GLY A 258 -30.23 -3.53 6.64
C GLY A 258 -28.92 -2.91 6.19
N ALA A 259 -28.77 -2.60 4.88
CA ALA A 259 -27.67 -1.76 4.39
C ALA A 259 -27.76 -0.35 4.98
N ASP A 260 -26.61 0.24 5.29
CA ASP A 260 -26.55 1.60 5.85
C ASP A 260 -26.44 2.67 4.76
N VAL A 261 -25.86 2.32 3.60
CA VAL A 261 -25.71 3.20 2.44
C VAL A 261 -26.01 2.41 1.18
N LEU A 262 -26.69 3.02 0.22
CA LEU A 262 -26.98 2.42 -1.09
C LEU A 262 -26.10 3.04 -2.16
N PHE A 263 -25.70 2.19 -3.12
CA PHE A 263 -24.88 2.60 -4.24
C PHE A 263 -25.29 1.84 -5.51
N ILE A 264 -25.61 2.55 -6.59
CA ILE A 264 -25.76 1.98 -7.93
C ILE A 264 -24.61 2.48 -8.79
N ASP A 265 -23.81 1.56 -9.35
CA ASP A 265 -22.70 1.95 -10.21
C ASP A 265 -23.17 2.22 -11.65
N ALA A 266 -22.51 3.18 -12.30
CA ALA A 266 -22.68 3.51 -13.71
C ALA A 266 -24.11 3.93 -14.11
N LEU A 267 -24.79 4.71 -13.29
CA LEU A 267 -25.99 5.44 -13.68
C LEU A 267 -25.69 6.36 -14.87
N ALA A 268 -26.55 6.38 -15.89
CA ALA A 268 -26.23 6.99 -17.16
C ALA A 268 -26.79 8.41 -17.34
N SER A 269 -27.65 8.87 -16.46
CA SER A 269 -28.22 10.21 -16.55
C SER A 269 -28.55 10.79 -15.17
N LYS A 270 -28.76 12.10 -15.14
CA LYS A 270 -29.19 12.83 -13.94
C LYS A 270 -30.60 12.39 -13.50
N GLU A 271 -31.45 11.97 -14.43
CA GLU A 271 -32.79 11.45 -14.16
C GLU A 271 -32.72 10.09 -13.44
N GLU A 272 -31.85 9.18 -13.90
CA GLU A 272 -31.60 7.90 -13.20
C GLU A 272 -31.08 8.15 -11.78
N MET A 273 -30.17 9.12 -11.61
CA MET A 273 -29.62 9.50 -10.32
C MET A 273 -30.69 10.03 -9.36
N LYS A 274 -31.61 10.87 -9.85
CA LYS A 274 -32.74 11.37 -9.06
C LYS A 274 -33.68 10.22 -8.65
N ALA A 275 -34.11 9.39 -9.61
CA ALA A 275 -35.00 8.27 -9.33
C ALA A 275 -34.36 7.28 -8.33
N PHE A 276 -33.05 7.08 -8.38
CA PHE A 276 -32.35 6.27 -7.38
C PHE A 276 -32.41 6.92 -5.97
N CYS A 277 -32.26 8.23 -5.86
CA CYS A 277 -32.33 8.91 -4.57
C CYS A 277 -33.73 8.85 -3.94
N GLU A 278 -34.79 8.67 -4.73
CA GLU A 278 -36.16 8.49 -4.26
C GLU A 278 -36.42 7.11 -3.64
N ILE A 279 -35.58 6.09 -3.96
CA ILE A 279 -35.68 4.76 -3.37
C ILE A 279 -35.19 4.78 -1.93
N SER A 280 -35.98 4.29 -0.99
CA SER A 280 -35.64 4.26 0.45
C SER A 280 -35.03 5.60 0.93
N PRO A 281 -35.76 6.71 0.91
CA PRO A 281 -35.19 8.06 1.03
C PRO A 281 -34.48 8.30 2.36
N LEU A 282 -34.77 7.51 3.40
CA LEU A 282 -34.08 7.60 4.69
C LEU A 282 -32.72 6.92 4.72
N VAL A 283 -32.38 6.10 3.71
CA VAL A 283 -31.08 5.43 3.62
C VAL A 283 -30.16 6.29 2.75
N PRO A 284 -29.01 6.74 3.28
CA PRO A 284 -28.03 7.55 2.52
C PRO A 284 -27.62 6.91 1.20
N LYS A 285 -27.33 7.75 0.20
CA LYS A 285 -26.87 7.34 -1.13
C LYS A 285 -25.42 7.76 -1.35
N MET A 286 -24.67 6.93 -2.05
CA MET A 286 -23.32 7.21 -2.51
C MET A 286 -23.30 7.37 -4.02
N ALA A 287 -22.69 8.44 -4.51
CA ALA A 287 -22.39 8.66 -5.92
C ALA A 287 -20.95 8.26 -6.24
N ASN A 288 -20.71 7.78 -7.46
CA ASN A 288 -19.39 7.47 -7.98
C ASN A 288 -19.11 8.35 -9.22
N MET A 289 -18.28 9.37 -9.05
CA MET A 289 -17.90 10.30 -10.11
C MET A 289 -16.63 9.80 -10.79
N LEU A 290 -16.76 8.70 -11.58
CA LEU A 290 -15.64 8.09 -12.28
C LEU A 290 -15.09 9.03 -13.34
N GLU A 291 -13.91 9.58 -13.05
CA GLU A 291 -13.24 10.57 -13.86
C GLU A 291 -12.60 9.93 -15.11
N GLY A 292 -12.35 10.73 -16.12
CA GLY A 292 -11.65 10.29 -17.33
C GLY A 292 -12.51 9.53 -18.37
N GLY A 293 -13.84 9.58 -18.27
CA GLY A 293 -14.71 9.02 -19.30
C GLY A 293 -15.60 7.86 -18.86
N GLY A 294 -16.04 7.86 -17.61
CA GLY A 294 -17.07 6.94 -17.10
C GLY A 294 -18.43 7.13 -17.81
N LYS A 295 -19.37 6.25 -17.50
CA LYS A 295 -20.74 6.32 -18.07
C LYS A 295 -21.62 7.30 -17.32
N THR A 296 -21.32 7.54 -16.04
CA THR A 296 -22.05 8.44 -15.17
C THR A 296 -21.68 9.88 -15.48
N PRO A 297 -22.64 10.81 -15.66
CA PRO A 297 -22.36 12.22 -15.79
C PRO A 297 -21.60 12.74 -14.56
N ILE A 298 -20.52 13.49 -14.79
CA ILE A 298 -19.78 14.12 -13.71
C ILE A 298 -20.55 15.37 -13.25
N LEU A 299 -21.01 15.33 -12.01
CA LEU A 299 -21.70 16.44 -11.36
C LEU A 299 -20.84 16.99 -10.22
N ASN A 300 -20.98 18.28 -9.94
CA ASN A 300 -20.32 18.87 -8.80
C ASN A 300 -21.03 18.49 -7.48
N PRO A 301 -20.40 18.68 -6.31
CA PRO A 301 -21.00 18.30 -5.02
C PRO A 301 -22.34 18.95 -4.73
N ILE A 302 -22.54 20.22 -5.10
CA ILE A 302 -23.81 20.93 -4.87
C ILE A 302 -24.93 20.29 -5.69
N GLU A 303 -24.70 19.98 -6.96
CA GLU A 303 -25.67 19.28 -7.79
C GLU A 303 -26.03 17.89 -7.28
N LEU A 304 -25.04 17.17 -6.70
CA LEU A 304 -25.25 15.86 -6.10
C LEU A 304 -26.07 15.97 -4.81
N GLU A 305 -25.79 16.97 -3.98
CA GLU A 305 -26.57 17.26 -2.78
C GLU A 305 -28.03 17.60 -3.11
N ASP A 306 -28.25 18.46 -4.12
CA ASP A 306 -29.59 18.81 -4.60
C ASP A 306 -30.40 17.60 -5.11
N ILE A 307 -29.72 16.58 -5.63
CA ILE A 307 -30.33 15.32 -6.05
C ILE A 307 -30.69 14.43 -4.86
N GLY A 308 -29.95 14.53 -3.74
CA GLY A 308 -30.18 13.74 -2.54
C GLY A 308 -29.06 12.76 -2.19
N TYR A 309 -27.87 12.90 -2.78
CA TYR A 309 -26.70 12.12 -2.38
C TYR A 309 -26.10 12.62 -1.07
N LYS A 310 -25.51 11.69 -0.32
CA LYS A 310 -24.86 11.95 0.96
C LYS A 310 -23.34 11.81 0.87
N LEU A 311 -22.87 10.83 0.13
CA LEU A 311 -21.45 10.57 -0.12
C LEU A 311 -21.16 10.67 -1.61
N VAL A 312 -19.97 11.16 -1.95
CA VAL A 312 -19.46 11.10 -3.32
C VAL A 312 -18.03 10.57 -3.33
N ALA A 313 -17.80 9.57 -4.18
CA ALA A 313 -16.51 8.95 -4.40
C ALA A 313 -15.87 9.46 -5.70
N TYR A 314 -14.55 9.70 -5.65
CA TYR A 314 -13.70 10.01 -6.79
C TYR A 314 -12.67 8.88 -6.95
N PRO A 315 -12.98 7.83 -7.76
CA PRO A 315 -12.24 6.56 -7.71
C PRO A 315 -10.89 6.58 -8.40
N LEU A 316 -10.64 7.48 -9.35
CA LEU A 316 -9.47 7.43 -10.22
C LEU A 316 -8.58 8.68 -10.19
N SER A 317 -9.01 9.79 -9.61
CA SER A 317 -8.25 11.06 -9.63
C SER A 317 -6.81 10.88 -9.19
N LEU A 318 -6.58 10.29 -8.03
CA LEU A 318 -5.22 10.16 -7.49
C LEU A 318 -4.37 9.18 -8.31
N LEU A 319 -4.94 8.07 -8.75
CA LEU A 319 -4.24 7.11 -9.61
C LEU A 319 -3.90 7.74 -10.97
N GLY A 320 -4.85 8.42 -11.59
CA GLY A 320 -4.67 9.05 -12.90
C GLY A 320 -3.56 10.10 -12.90
N VAL A 321 -3.57 11.01 -11.91
CA VAL A 321 -2.50 12.03 -11.80
C VAL A 321 -1.15 11.40 -11.44
N SER A 322 -1.12 10.32 -10.64
CA SER A 322 0.11 9.60 -10.34
C SER A 322 0.73 8.96 -11.57
N ILE A 323 -0.09 8.31 -12.42
CA ILE A 323 0.36 7.73 -13.69
C ILE A 323 0.95 8.81 -14.59
N GLN A 324 0.25 9.93 -14.77
CA GLN A 324 0.72 11.03 -15.64
C GLN A 324 2.02 11.61 -15.11
N ALA A 325 2.10 11.93 -13.81
CA ALA A 325 3.29 12.50 -13.21
C ALA A 325 4.51 11.57 -13.32
N MET A 326 4.32 10.26 -13.11
CA MET A 326 5.38 9.27 -13.29
C MET A 326 5.84 9.17 -14.76
N GLN A 327 4.92 9.19 -15.72
CA GLN A 327 5.25 9.16 -17.16
C GLN A 327 6.06 10.40 -17.58
N ASP A 328 5.68 11.57 -17.09
CA ASP A 328 6.39 12.82 -17.39
C ASP A 328 7.80 12.80 -16.78
N ALA A 329 7.93 12.37 -15.54
CA ALA A 329 9.22 12.21 -14.88
C ALA A 329 10.14 11.21 -15.61
N LEU A 330 9.62 10.03 -15.97
CA LEU A 330 10.35 9.00 -16.69
C LEU A 330 10.79 9.48 -18.09
N THR A 331 9.94 10.26 -18.77
CA THR A 331 10.27 10.88 -20.06
C THR A 331 11.42 11.87 -19.91
N ALA A 332 11.41 12.70 -18.87
CA ALA A 332 12.51 13.63 -18.59
C ALA A 332 13.80 12.88 -18.31
N ILE A 333 13.78 11.88 -17.42
CA ILE A 333 14.96 11.08 -17.03
C ILE A 333 15.53 10.34 -18.23
N LYS A 334 14.70 9.71 -19.07
CA LYS A 334 15.14 9.04 -20.30
C LYS A 334 15.81 10.00 -21.28
N GLY A 335 15.40 11.28 -21.27
CA GLY A 335 16.02 12.36 -22.05
C GLY A 335 17.24 12.99 -21.37
N GLY A 336 17.80 12.40 -20.31
CA GLY A 336 18.98 12.91 -19.59
C GLY A 336 18.70 14.16 -18.74
N ARG A 337 17.45 14.42 -18.38
CA ARG A 337 17.03 15.59 -17.60
C ARG A 337 16.35 15.15 -16.31
N LEU A 338 16.38 15.96 -15.28
CA LEU A 338 15.52 15.79 -14.10
C LEU A 338 14.10 16.29 -14.40
N PRO A 339 13.08 15.82 -13.65
CA PRO A 339 11.75 16.43 -13.66
C PRO A 339 11.86 17.93 -13.42
N SER A 340 10.95 18.71 -14.02
CA SER A 340 11.01 20.17 -13.94
C SER A 340 10.83 20.64 -12.49
N PRO A 341 11.52 21.73 -12.07
CA PRO A 341 11.29 22.35 -10.77
C PRO A 341 9.79 22.65 -10.58
N GLY A 342 9.23 22.30 -9.44
CA GLY A 342 7.81 22.47 -9.12
C GLY A 342 6.90 21.33 -9.60
N SER A 343 7.40 20.35 -10.37
CA SER A 343 6.62 19.14 -10.71
C SER A 343 6.66 18.06 -9.62
N MET A 344 7.47 18.26 -8.59
CA MET A 344 7.58 17.38 -7.44
C MET A 344 7.82 18.20 -6.15
N PRO A 345 7.42 17.69 -4.98
CA PRO A 345 7.75 18.32 -3.71
C PRO A 345 9.26 18.40 -3.49
N SER A 346 9.71 19.40 -2.74
CA SER A 346 11.08 19.44 -2.24
C SER A 346 11.38 18.26 -1.30
N PHE A 347 12.65 17.98 -1.06
CA PHE A 347 13.04 16.91 -0.14
C PHE A 347 12.52 17.16 1.28
N GLU A 348 12.53 18.41 1.73
CA GLU A 348 11.99 18.79 3.05
C GLU A 348 10.46 18.59 3.12
N GLU A 349 9.72 18.97 2.09
CA GLU A 349 8.28 18.71 2.03
C GLU A 349 7.98 17.19 2.00
N MET A 350 8.78 16.39 1.28
CA MET A 350 8.63 14.92 1.31
C MET A 350 8.87 14.37 2.72
N LYS A 351 9.90 14.83 3.43
CA LYS A 351 10.17 14.44 4.82
C LYS A 351 9.02 14.81 5.75
N GLU A 352 8.45 16.00 5.58
CA GLU A 352 7.28 16.42 6.36
C GLU A 352 6.06 15.54 6.10
N ILE A 353 5.75 15.25 4.83
CA ILE A 353 4.64 14.37 4.44
C ILE A 353 4.81 12.98 5.04
N LEU A 354 6.02 12.45 5.02
CA LEU A 354 6.34 11.11 5.54
C LEU A 354 6.45 11.05 7.08
N GLY A 355 6.51 12.22 7.75
CA GLY A 355 6.50 12.30 9.20
C GLY A 355 7.88 12.18 9.86
N PHE A 356 8.99 12.47 9.17
CA PHE A 356 10.34 12.38 9.71
C PHE A 356 10.52 13.22 10.99
N ASN A 357 9.95 14.42 11.02
CA ASN A 357 10.06 15.29 12.19
C ASN A 357 9.37 14.67 13.43
N ALA A 358 8.18 14.10 13.24
CA ALA A 358 7.47 13.42 14.33
C ALA A 358 8.24 12.18 14.82
N TYR A 359 8.82 11.40 13.91
CA TYR A 359 9.68 10.27 14.25
C TYR A 359 10.88 10.70 15.10
N TYR A 360 11.61 11.74 14.70
CA TYR A 360 12.78 12.22 15.46
C TYR A 360 12.42 12.77 16.84
N GLU A 361 11.26 13.43 16.99
CA GLU A 361 10.81 13.88 18.30
C GLU A 361 10.44 12.70 19.21
N GLU A 362 9.82 11.67 18.69
CA GLU A 362 9.51 10.45 19.45
C GLU A 362 10.80 9.68 19.81
N GLU A 363 11.72 9.50 18.86
CA GLU A 363 13.01 8.82 19.07
C GLU A 363 13.82 9.47 20.20
N LYS A 364 13.83 10.79 20.31
CA LYS A 364 14.51 11.52 21.40
C LYS A 364 14.00 11.10 22.79
N GLN A 365 12.73 10.75 22.94
CA GLN A 365 12.16 10.32 24.23
C GLN A 365 12.79 9.00 24.70
N TYR A 366 13.14 8.14 23.78
CA TYR A 366 13.78 6.86 24.08
C TYR A 366 15.31 6.98 24.20
N ALA A 367 15.94 7.84 23.42
CA ALA A 367 17.39 8.08 23.49
C ALA A 367 17.85 8.62 24.84
N SER A 368 17.06 9.46 25.49
CA SER A 368 17.38 10.02 26.81
C SER A 368 17.35 8.99 27.95
N THR A 369 16.69 7.85 27.76
CA THR A 369 16.61 6.80 28.77
C THR A 369 17.87 5.91 28.81
N ILE A 370 18.63 5.86 27.72
CA ILE A 370 19.86 5.03 27.60
C ILE A 370 21.08 5.78 28.16
N SER A 371 21.04 7.10 28.30
CA SER A 371 22.17 7.93 28.66
C SER A 371 22.30 8.20 30.17
N GLN A 372 21.45 7.69 31.04
CA GLN A 372 21.64 7.80 32.49
C GLN A 372 22.48 6.63 33.00
N PRO A 373 23.71 6.84 33.48
CA PRO A 373 24.43 5.81 34.21
C PRO A 373 23.60 5.45 35.44
N SER A 374 23.21 4.20 35.58
CA SER A 374 22.56 3.69 36.77
C SER A 374 23.37 4.06 38.00
N PRO A 375 22.74 4.53 39.11
CA PRO A 375 23.46 4.78 40.35
C PRO A 375 24.09 3.46 40.81
N GLN A 376 25.42 3.43 40.85
CA GLN A 376 26.18 2.30 41.36
C GLN A 376 25.73 2.04 42.80
N ARG A 377 25.00 0.93 43.00
CA ARG A 377 24.85 0.30 44.30
C ARG A 377 26.24 -0.20 44.72
N GLY A 378 26.84 0.47 45.71
CA GLY A 378 28.09 0.08 46.28
C GLY A 378 28.02 -1.33 46.85
N TYR A 379 28.85 -2.22 46.32
CA TYR A 379 29.30 -3.40 47.04
C TYR A 379 30.73 -3.20 47.45
N TYR A 380 30.95 -3.25 48.77
CA TYR A 380 32.27 -3.32 49.39
C TYR A 380 32.94 -4.61 49.00
N SER A 381 34.17 -4.60 48.49
CA SER A 381 35.19 -5.59 48.86
C SER A 381 36.58 -5.18 48.38
N ALA A 382 37.44 -5.10 49.33
CA ALA A 382 38.87 -5.35 49.49
C ALA A 382 39.76 -5.51 48.25
N ALA A 383 40.77 -4.62 48.23
CA ALA A 383 42.20 -4.82 47.97
C ALA A 383 42.68 -5.70 46.81
N THR A 384 43.39 -5.12 45.85
CA THR A 384 44.86 -5.22 45.69
C THR A 384 45.36 -4.48 44.44
N THR A 385 46.40 -3.68 44.71
CA THR A 385 47.54 -3.19 43.90
C THR A 385 47.42 -2.66 42.45
N PRO A 386 48.13 -1.57 42.20
CA PRO A 386 48.02 -0.78 40.95
C PRO A 386 49.03 -1.22 39.89
N TYR A 387 48.60 -1.30 38.64
CA TYR A 387 49.50 -1.27 37.49
C TYR A 387 49.45 0.09 36.79
N ASN A 388 50.63 0.64 36.74
CA ASN A 388 50.96 1.95 36.17
C ASN A 388 51.02 1.86 34.65
N ILE A 389 50.19 2.62 33.92
CA ILE A 389 50.32 2.78 32.48
C ILE A 389 50.45 4.29 32.17
N GLN A 390 51.66 4.66 31.76
CA GLN A 390 52.07 5.98 31.32
C GLN A 390 51.26 6.45 30.11
N ARG A 391 50.74 7.66 30.20
CA ARG A 391 50.23 8.42 29.05
C ARG A 391 51.39 8.85 28.12
N ARG A 392 51.28 8.56 26.82
CA ARG A 392 51.97 9.29 25.79
C ARG A 392 50.99 10.14 25.00
N SER A 393 51.34 11.41 24.82
CA SER A 393 50.64 12.42 24.05
C SER A 393 50.77 12.17 22.55
N PRO A 394 49.84 12.62 21.68
CA PRO A 394 49.84 12.37 20.26
C PRO A 394 50.61 13.42 19.47
N ASP A 395 51.41 13.01 18.49
CA ASP A 395 51.92 13.85 17.43
C ASP A 395 50.99 13.83 16.22
N ALA A 396 50.84 15.01 15.63
CA ALA A 396 50.01 15.26 14.46
C ALA A 396 50.68 14.81 13.17
N SER A 397 49.95 14.04 12.36
CA SER A 397 50.16 14.00 10.89
C SER A 397 48.91 13.48 10.20
N GLY A 398 48.49 14.22 9.16
CA GLY A 398 47.22 14.11 8.45
C GLY A 398 46.91 12.78 7.81
N GLN A 399 45.66 12.46 7.82
CA GLN A 399 45.07 11.44 6.96
C GLN A 399 43.71 11.88 6.43
N SER A 400 43.48 11.61 5.17
CA SER A 400 42.28 11.81 4.36
C SER A 400 41.01 11.22 4.97
N PRO A 401 39.83 11.70 4.58
CA PRO A 401 38.57 11.20 5.13
C PRO A 401 38.33 9.75 4.69
N ARG A 402 38.16 8.87 5.66
CA ARG A 402 37.72 7.50 5.43
C ARG A 402 36.20 7.48 5.24
N ASP A 403 35.74 6.72 4.27
CA ASP A 403 34.33 6.44 4.05
C ASP A 403 33.67 5.90 5.31
N PRO A 404 32.34 6.18 5.51
CA PRO A 404 31.64 5.76 6.72
C PRO A 404 31.55 4.22 6.76
N VAL A 405 32.07 3.65 7.84
CA VAL A 405 31.85 2.24 8.18
C VAL A 405 30.39 2.11 8.62
N VAL A 406 29.59 1.36 7.87
CA VAL A 406 28.23 1.02 8.27
C VAL A 406 28.31 -0.06 9.34
N GLU A 407 28.12 0.34 10.59
CA GLU A 407 28.00 -0.58 11.72
C GLU A 407 26.59 -1.17 11.72
N VAL A 408 26.45 -2.44 11.36
CA VAL A 408 25.17 -3.16 11.44
C VAL A 408 24.96 -3.60 12.87
N ILE A 409 24.11 -2.87 13.61
CA ILE A 409 23.68 -3.25 14.96
C ILE A 409 22.66 -4.38 14.81
N THR A 410 23.02 -5.59 15.19
CA THR A 410 22.09 -6.72 15.32
C THR A 410 21.26 -6.55 16.60
N PRO A 411 19.91 -6.59 16.55
CA PRO A 411 19.11 -6.54 17.76
C PRO A 411 19.33 -7.80 18.61
N GLU A 412 19.61 -7.61 19.90
CA GLU A 412 19.63 -8.70 20.86
C GLU A 412 18.23 -9.34 20.95
N VAL A 413 18.18 -10.66 20.78
CA VAL A 413 16.95 -11.44 20.89
C VAL A 413 16.53 -11.45 22.35
N TYR A 414 15.43 -10.80 22.70
CA TYR A 414 14.79 -10.89 24.01
C TYR A 414 14.34 -12.33 24.27
N GLY A 415 15.05 -13.02 25.13
CA GLY A 415 14.62 -14.29 25.70
C GLY A 415 13.44 -14.06 26.64
N GLY A 416 12.21 -14.34 26.18
CA GLY A 416 11.01 -14.34 27.02
C GLY A 416 11.06 -15.44 28.04
N TYR A 417 10.94 -15.09 29.33
CA TYR A 417 10.71 -16.01 30.42
C TYR A 417 9.34 -16.68 30.26
N GLY A 418 9.34 -17.96 29.97
CA GLY A 418 8.21 -18.85 30.10
C GLY A 418 8.65 -20.08 30.87
N ALA A 419 8.27 -20.18 32.15
CA ALA A 419 8.40 -21.39 32.94
C ALA A 419 7.32 -22.36 32.49
N ASP A 420 7.66 -23.31 31.65
CA ASP A 420 7.12 -24.69 31.75
C ASP A 420 7.98 -25.64 30.93
N GLY A 421 8.22 -26.80 31.52
CA GLY A 421 9.20 -27.78 31.06
C GLY A 421 8.68 -28.59 29.86
N SER A 422 9.02 -28.20 28.66
CA SER A 422 9.11 -29.12 27.53
C SER A 422 10.33 -28.74 26.68
N ARG A 423 11.35 -29.57 26.69
CA ARG A 423 12.52 -29.51 25.80
C ARG A 423 12.05 -29.75 24.36
N GLY A 424 11.67 -28.68 23.64
CA GLY A 424 11.51 -28.66 22.22
C GLY A 424 12.88 -28.51 21.54
N ALA A 425 13.20 -29.44 20.65
CA ALA A 425 14.46 -29.55 19.93
C ALA A 425 14.69 -28.38 18.96
N PHE A 426 15.27 -27.27 19.45
CA PHE A 426 15.88 -26.20 18.65
C PHE A 426 17.30 -25.92 19.17
N SER A 427 18.13 -26.97 19.28
CA SER A 427 19.56 -26.83 19.46
C SER A 427 20.24 -27.48 18.26
N GLY A 428 20.43 -26.72 17.21
CA GLY A 428 21.05 -27.20 16.00
C GLY A 428 21.68 -26.04 15.24
N ILE A 429 22.06 -26.29 14.01
CA ILE A 429 22.71 -25.40 13.09
C ILE A 429 22.04 -24.01 12.93
N TRP A 430 20.74 -23.90 13.18
CA TRP A 430 19.96 -22.68 13.10
C TRP A 430 20.29 -21.64 14.19
N SER A 431 20.99 -22.02 15.24
CA SER A 431 21.52 -21.09 16.26
C SER A 431 22.87 -20.50 15.88
N ARG A 432 23.47 -20.92 14.78
CA ARG A 432 24.77 -20.47 14.27
C ARG A 432 24.63 -19.24 13.36
N THR A 433 25.78 -18.65 13.02
CA THR A 433 25.87 -17.47 12.17
C THR A 433 26.55 -17.82 10.85
N LEU A 434 25.96 -17.36 9.73
CA LEU A 434 26.61 -17.41 8.43
C LEU A 434 27.34 -16.11 8.19
N ARG A 435 28.62 -16.21 7.82
CA ARG A 435 29.42 -15.07 7.34
C ARG A 435 29.54 -15.14 5.85
N VAL A 436 29.07 -14.08 5.17
CA VAL A 436 29.16 -13.92 3.71
C VAL A 436 30.21 -12.85 3.39
N LYS A 437 31.25 -13.23 2.66
CA LYS A 437 32.34 -12.35 2.25
C LYS A 437 32.38 -12.26 0.73
N ILE A 438 32.41 -11.02 0.19
CA ILE A 438 32.56 -10.76 -1.23
C ILE A 438 33.81 -9.94 -1.43
N THR A 439 34.75 -10.48 -2.26
CA THR A 439 36.02 -9.82 -2.62
C THR A 439 35.99 -9.49 -4.10
N GLY A 440 36.25 -8.21 -4.45
CA GLY A 440 36.30 -7.75 -5.81
C GLY A 440 37.52 -8.35 -6.59
N ARG A 441 37.49 -8.28 -7.91
CA ARG A 441 38.59 -8.65 -8.80
C ARG A 441 39.90 -7.94 -8.47
N ASP A 442 39.81 -6.75 -7.91
CA ASP A 442 40.91 -5.91 -7.47
C ASP A 442 41.50 -6.33 -6.12
N GLY A 443 40.95 -7.39 -5.51
CA GLY A 443 41.35 -7.90 -4.21
C GLY A 443 40.78 -7.13 -3.01
N PHE A 444 40.01 -6.06 -3.24
CA PHE A 444 39.35 -5.32 -2.15
C PHE A 444 38.08 -6.01 -1.68
N GLU A 445 37.86 -5.98 -0.37
CA GLU A 445 36.66 -6.50 0.24
C GLU A 445 35.48 -5.55 -0.01
N LYS A 446 34.44 -6.07 -0.71
CA LYS A 446 33.21 -5.32 -1.02
C LYS A 446 32.14 -5.50 0.02
N LEU A 447 32.10 -6.68 0.66
CA LEU A 447 31.08 -7.03 1.66
C LEU A 447 31.64 -8.07 2.62
N ASP A 448 31.39 -7.89 3.92
CA ASP A 448 31.60 -8.89 4.97
C ASP A 448 30.46 -8.77 5.97
N VAL A 449 29.48 -9.66 5.89
CA VAL A 449 28.26 -9.63 6.73
C VAL A 449 28.07 -10.95 7.46
N ARG A 450 27.49 -10.86 8.67
CA ARG A 450 27.09 -11.99 9.48
C ARG A 450 25.59 -12.04 9.59
N ILE A 451 24.99 -13.19 9.23
CA ILE A 451 23.54 -13.40 9.19
C ILE A 451 23.23 -14.61 10.09
N PRO A 452 22.36 -14.49 11.10
CA PRO A 452 21.91 -15.66 11.87
C PRO A 452 21.30 -16.71 10.94
N ALA A 453 21.72 -17.98 11.05
CA ALA A 453 21.22 -19.05 10.20
C ALA A 453 19.69 -19.23 10.30
N GLY A 454 19.12 -18.99 11.48
CA GLY A 454 17.67 -19.02 11.72
C GLY A 454 16.89 -17.98 10.89
N PHE A 455 17.53 -16.89 10.49
CA PHE A 455 16.90 -15.90 9.59
C PHE A 455 16.67 -16.44 8.17
N LEU A 456 17.52 -17.37 7.73
CA LEU A 456 17.41 -18.00 6.42
C LEU A 456 16.27 -19.03 6.34
N GLU A 457 15.81 -19.58 7.47
CA GLU A 457 14.68 -20.50 7.49
C GLU A 457 13.39 -19.85 6.94
N GLY A 458 13.16 -18.57 7.26
CA GLY A 458 12.05 -17.79 6.69
C GLY A 458 12.22 -17.48 5.21
N ILE A 459 13.46 -17.26 4.75
CA ILE A 459 13.77 -16.88 3.36
C ILE A 459 13.85 -18.10 2.44
N THR A 460 14.29 -19.26 2.90
CA THR A 460 14.40 -20.48 2.07
C THR A 460 13.05 -21.01 1.61
N ASN A 461 11.95 -20.63 2.25
CA ASN A 461 10.60 -20.89 1.76
C ASN A 461 10.17 -19.98 0.61
N ILE A 462 10.86 -18.83 0.42
CA ILE A 462 10.59 -17.84 -0.61
C ILE A 462 11.62 -17.93 -1.75
N VAL A 463 12.88 -18.21 -1.42
CA VAL A 463 14.01 -18.33 -2.37
C VAL A 463 14.70 -19.67 -2.13
N PRO A 464 14.24 -20.76 -2.75
CA PRO A 464 14.74 -22.12 -2.47
C PRO A 464 16.18 -22.36 -2.90
N ALA A 465 16.77 -21.48 -3.71
CA ALA A 465 18.16 -21.61 -4.14
C ALA A 465 18.81 -20.25 -4.43
N LEU A 466 19.97 -19.98 -3.86
CA LEU A 466 20.85 -18.86 -4.21
C LEU A 466 21.91 -19.39 -5.20
N GLY A 467 21.87 -18.89 -6.44
CA GLY A 467 22.80 -19.35 -7.48
C GLY A 467 22.67 -20.85 -7.85
N GLY A 468 21.51 -21.48 -7.64
CA GLY A 468 21.28 -22.89 -7.93
C GLY A 468 21.65 -23.86 -6.78
N VAL A 469 22.09 -23.36 -5.63
CA VAL A 469 22.48 -24.16 -4.46
C VAL A 469 21.37 -24.15 -3.43
N ASN A 470 20.92 -25.33 -3.00
CA ASN A 470 19.93 -25.47 -1.92
C ASN A 470 20.59 -25.20 -0.58
N ILE A 471 20.41 -23.99 -0.04
CA ILE A 471 21.03 -23.53 1.20
C ILE A 471 20.62 -24.42 2.40
N LYS A 472 19.38 -24.89 2.41
CA LYS A 472 18.86 -25.75 3.48
C LYS A 472 19.56 -27.11 3.51
N GLU A 473 19.82 -27.69 2.37
CA GLU A 473 20.54 -28.96 2.21
C GLU A 473 22.01 -28.79 2.65
N LEU A 474 22.64 -27.71 2.24
CA LEU A 474 24.02 -27.35 2.59
C LEU A 474 24.20 -27.09 4.10
N LEU A 475 23.23 -26.49 4.76
CA LEU A 475 23.23 -26.29 6.19
C LEU A 475 22.96 -27.59 6.96
N ASN A 476 22.10 -28.45 6.45
CA ASN A 476 21.84 -29.74 7.06
C ASN A 476 23.07 -30.67 7.00
N ASP A 477 23.77 -30.66 5.87
CA ASP A 477 25.01 -31.43 5.68
C ASP A 477 26.17 -30.95 6.58
N ALA A 478 26.11 -29.66 6.98
CA ALA A 478 27.08 -29.06 7.89
C ALA A 478 26.67 -29.16 9.39
N ALA A 479 25.55 -29.80 9.71
CA ALA A 479 24.94 -29.78 11.03
C ALA A 479 25.83 -30.43 12.12
N GLU A 480 26.66 -31.40 11.75
CA GLU A 480 27.52 -32.19 12.69
C GLU A 480 28.94 -31.62 12.84
N GLU A 481 29.28 -30.52 12.15
CA GLU A 481 30.65 -30.02 12.10
C GLU A 481 30.92 -28.82 13.01
N VAL A 482 32.15 -28.67 13.47
CA VAL A 482 32.64 -27.59 14.36
C VAL A 482 32.69 -26.27 13.58
N GLY A 483 32.35 -25.14 14.21
CA GLY A 483 32.27 -23.80 13.57
C GLY A 483 33.55 -23.37 12.85
N GLY A 484 33.39 -22.49 11.85
CA GLY A 484 34.46 -21.97 11.01
C GLY A 484 34.58 -22.64 9.63
N LYS A 485 33.66 -23.56 9.29
CA LYS A 485 33.69 -24.22 7.98
C LYS A 485 33.26 -23.31 6.85
N GLN A 486 34.05 -23.32 5.78
CA GLN A 486 33.67 -22.67 4.52
C GLN A 486 32.65 -23.57 3.79
N LEU A 487 31.44 -23.04 3.60
CA LEU A 487 30.35 -23.73 2.93
C LEU A 487 30.37 -23.55 1.41
N LEU A 488 30.71 -22.34 0.94
CA LEU A 488 30.75 -21.99 -0.47
C LEU A 488 31.96 -21.12 -0.76
N ASP A 489 32.55 -21.30 -1.97
CA ASP A 489 33.61 -20.44 -2.54
C ASP A 489 33.50 -20.50 -4.06
N PHE A 490 33.05 -19.41 -4.66
CA PHE A 490 32.92 -19.33 -6.12
C PHE A 490 33.09 -17.90 -6.60
N ASN A 491 33.34 -17.72 -7.88
CA ASN A 491 33.35 -16.42 -8.51
C ASN A 491 31.99 -16.20 -9.22
N ASP A 492 31.43 -15.01 -9.06
CA ASP A 492 30.21 -14.61 -9.78
C ASP A 492 30.53 -14.29 -11.27
N THR A 493 29.47 -13.96 -12.03
CA THR A 493 29.55 -13.59 -13.43
C THR A 493 30.35 -12.30 -13.68
N MET A 494 30.50 -11.46 -12.66
CA MET A 494 31.31 -10.23 -12.68
C MET A 494 32.75 -10.49 -12.28
N GLY A 495 33.08 -11.70 -11.81
CA GLY A 495 34.39 -12.17 -11.37
C GLY A 495 34.75 -11.78 -9.95
N ASP A 496 33.78 -11.39 -9.15
CA ASP A 496 33.92 -11.19 -7.72
C ASP A 496 33.87 -12.54 -7.00
N ARG A 497 34.75 -12.74 -6.02
CA ARG A 497 34.80 -13.98 -5.21
C ARG A 497 33.82 -13.93 -4.05
N ILE A 498 32.93 -14.88 -4.02
CA ILE A 498 31.89 -15.00 -2.97
C ILE A 498 32.25 -16.20 -2.11
N GLN A 499 32.40 -15.97 -0.80
CA GLN A 499 32.70 -16.98 0.20
C GLN A 499 31.64 -16.96 1.30
N VAL A 500 31.20 -18.14 1.72
CA VAL A 500 30.22 -18.30 2.80
C VAL A 500 30.80 -19.25 3.84
N PHE A 501 30.83 -18.81 5.08
CA PHE A 501 31.33 -19.57 6.22
C PHE A 501 30.20 -19.81 7.24
N LEU A 502 30.25 -20.93 7.93
CA LEU A 502 29.40 -21.21 9.09
C LEU A 502 30.23 -20.98 10.36
N GLU A 503 29.86 -19.96 11.15
CA GLU A 503 30.52 -19.61 12.43
C GLU A 503 29.69 -20.07 13.63
#